data_96e8d92306cd74ecf1ca1cf5edb901ef
#
_entry.id   96e8d92306cd74ecf1ca1cf5edb901ef
#
_cell.length_a   1.000
_cell.length_b   1.000
_cell.length_c   1.000
_cell.angle_alpha   90.00
_cell.angle_beta   90.00
_cell.angle_gamma   90.00
#
_symmetry.space_group_name_H-M   'P 1'
#
loop_
_entity.id
_entity.type
_entity.pdbx_description
1 polymer ?
#
loop_
_entity_poly.entity_id
_entity_poly.type
_entity_poly.pdbx_seq_one_letter_code
_entity_poly.pdbx_strand_id
1 'polypeptide(L)'
;EHHGFSKTAAKTPWLKRRYLPYPVLAREIVKSFDALPLKDVPRKVRVGVVGEILVKYQPDANNHVVDVIESQDCEAVVPGIMEFMTTRPYITDWNEKYLGTGGNKTLYALMRWSLDRYNAPIKAAIATSHGKFKQDDPMPELVEKAAEVTSIGVQAGEGWLLTAEILELIEQGCPNVICAQPFACLPNHVTGRGMFGKIRRLHPDANIVSIDYDPGASQANQLNRIKLMI
;
A
#
# COMPACT_ATOMS: atom_id res chain seq x y z
N GLU A 1 -5.38 15.54 -14.84
CA GLU A 1 -4.87 15.96 -16.19
C GLU A 1 -3.49 15.35 -16.42
N HIS A 2 -3.44 14.20 -17.13
CA HIS A 2 -2.24 13.41 -17.42
C HIS A 2 -1.33 14.01 -18.54
N HIS A 3 -1.20 15.31 -18.62
CA HIS A 3 -0.54 15.95 -19.77
C HIS A 3 1.00 15.94 -19.77
N GLY A 4 1.66 15.71 -18.63
CA GLY A 4 3.14 15.74 -18.54
C GLY A 4 3.82 14.53 -19.15
N PHE A 5 3.36 13.32 -18.81
CA PHE A 5 3.94 12.07 -19.30
C PHE A 5 3.78 11.88 -20.82
N SER A 6 2.64 12.31 -21.36
CA SER A 6 2.34 12.27 -22.79
C SER A 6 3.31 13.12 -23.63
N LYS A 7 3.72 14.31 -23.17
CA LYS A 7 4.58 15.22 -23.96
C LYS A 7 6.03 14.74 -24.06
N THR A 8 6.59 14.19 -22.99
CA THR A 8 7.97 13.65 -23.03
C THR A 8 8.01 12.33 -23.80
N ALA A 9 7.01 11.48 -23.62
CA ALA A 9 6.85 10.27 -24.40
C ALA A 9 6.62 10.57 -25.90
N ALA A 10 5.89 11.63 -26.25
CA ALA A 10 5.64 12.01 -27.64
C ALA A 10 6.90 12.50 -28.40
N LYS A 11 7.88 13.08 -27.70
CA LYS A 11 9.12 13.59 -28.29
C LYS A 11 10.21 12.52 -28.48
N THR A 12 10.05 11.33 -27.92
CA THR A 12 11.04 10.26 -28.06
C THR A 12 10.68 9.40 -29.26
N PRO A 13 11.57 9.18 -30.23
CA PRO A 13 11.32 8.28 -31.36
C PRO A 13 10.87 6.90 -30.85
N TRP A 14 9.83 6.32 -31.47
CA TRP A 14 9.22 5.09 -31.00
C TRP A 14 10.20 3.91 -30.81
N LEU A 15 11.25 3.81 -31.62
CA LEU A 15 12.34 2.85 -31.49
C LEU A 15 13.14 3.04 -30.18
N LYS A 16 13.35 4.27 -29.72
CA LYS A 16 14.00 4.56 -28.44
C LYS A 16 13.07 4.34 -27.24
N ARG A 17 11.77 4.51 -27.43
CA ARG A 17 10.76 4.22 -26.37
C ARG A 17 10.72 2.75 -26.00
N ARG A 18 10.91 1.86 -26.98
CA ARG A 18 10.81 0.41 -26.78
C ARG A 18 11.98 -0.17 -25.98
N TYR A 19 13.10 0.56 -25.88
CA TYR A 19 14.35 0.07 -25.30
C TYR A 19 14.96 1.01 -24.25
N LEU A 20 14.17 1.90 -23.64
CA LEU A 20 14.67 2.66 -22.49
C LEU A 20 14.99 1.69 -21.35
N PRO A 21 16.23 1.64 -20.86
CA PRO A 21 16.59 0.83 -19.71
C PRO A 21 15.70 1.22 -18.51
N TYR A 22 15.23 0.21 -17.76
CA TYR A 22 14.34 0.44 -16.63
C TYR A 22 14.82 1.54 -15.65
N PRO A 23 16.12 1.64 -15.28
CA PRO A 23 16.60 2.72 -14.42
C PRO A 23 16.39 4.12 -15.00
N VAL A 24 16.48 4.26 -16.31
CA VAL A 24 16.24 5.54 -17.01
C VAL A 24 14.75 5.86 -17.00
N LEU A 25 13.91 4.86 -17.31
CA LEU A 25 12.46 5.02 -17.29
C LEU A 25 11.95 5.40 -15.90
N ALA A 26 12.40 4.71 -14.84
CA ALA A 26 12.04 5.01 -13.46
C ALA A 26 12.38 6.47 -13.08
N ARG A 27 13.58 6.94 -13.44
CA ARG A 27 14.00 8.32 -13.20
C ARG A 27 13.14 9.32 -13.95
N GLU A 28 12.85 9.08 -15.23
CA GLU A 28 12.02 9.99 -16.04
C GLU A 28 10.57 10.05 -15.52
N ILE A 29 10.00 8.93 -15.05
CA ILE A 29 8.68 8.89 -14.43
C ILE A 29 8.68 9.79 -13.20
N VAL A 30 9.55 9.52 -12.22
CA VAL A 30 9.61 10.29 -10.97
C VAL A 30 9.86 11.78 -11.25
N LYS A 31 10.80 12.11 -12.12
CA LYS A 31 11.09 13.49 -12.52
C LYS A 31 9.88 14.18 -13.14
N SER A 32 9.12 13.47 -13.97
CA SER A 32 7.93 14.05 -14.62
C SER A 32 6.83 14.39 -13.60
N PHE A 33 6.61 13.52 -12.61
CA PHE A 33 5.66 13.79 -11.54
C PHE A 33 6.18 14.85 -10.55
N ASP A 34 7.48 14.82 -10.23
CA ASP A 34 8.09 15.81 -9.34
C ASP A 34 8.03 17.23 -9.93
N ALA A 35 8.09 17.36 -11.26
CA ALA A 35 7.98 18.63 -11.96
C ALA A 35 6.56 19.21 -12.04
N LEU A 36 5.52 18.46 -11.66
CA LEU A 36 4.15 18.98 -11.63
C LEU A 36 4.03 20.06 -10.56
N PRO A 37 3.49 21.25 -10.89
CA PRO A 37 3.30 22.29 -9.87
C PRO A 37 2.25 21.85 -8.86
N LEU A 38 2.54 22.01 -7.57
CA LEU A 38 1.58 21.85 -6.50
C LEU A 38 0.83 23.16 -6.28
N LYS A 39 -0.41 23.08 -5.87
CA LYS A 39 -1.17 24.24 -5.40
C LYS A 39 -0.62 24.66 -4.04
N ASP A 40 -0.52 25.96 -3.81
CA ASP A 40 -0.15 26.52 -2.50
C ASP A 40 -1.40 26.53 -1.60
N VAL A 41 -1.74 25.37 -1.08
CA VAL A 41 -2.87 25.15 -0.17
C VAL A 41 -2.41 24.27 0.99
N PRO A 42 -3.01 24.39 2.19
CA PRO A 42 -2.74 23.48 3.30
C PRO A 42 -2.93 22.02 2.87
N ARG A 43 -2.09 21.14 3.40
CA ARG A 43 -2.23 19.71 3.15
C ARG A 43 -3.56 19.22 3.72
N LYS A 44 -4.29 18.46 2.91
CA LYS A 44 -5.57 17.88 3.30
C LYS A 44 -5.40 16.74 4.31
N VAL A 45 -6.47 16.39 4.99
CA VAL A 45 -6.53 15.19 5.83
C VAL A 45 -6.26 13.96 4.96
N ARG A 46 -5.36 13.11 5.41
CA ARG A 46 -4.99 11.88 4.69
C ARG A 46 -5.81 10.71 5.19
N VAL A 47 -6.30 9.92 4.24
CA VAL A 47 -7.08 8.72 4.51
C VAL A 47 -6.45 7.54 3.77
N GLY A 48 -5.93 6.58 4.51
CA GLY A 48 -5.35 5.35 3.98
C GLY A 48 -6.43 4.36 3.55
N VAL A 49 -6.20 3.64 2.47
CA VAL A 49 -7.07 2.53 2.02
C VAL A 49 -6.24 1.25 1.97
N VAL A 50 -6.52 0.34 2.87
CA VAL A 50 -5.93 -1.00 2.94
C VAL A 50 -7.04 -2.06 2.81
N GLY A 51 -6.70 -3.32 2.77
CA GLY A 51 -7.69 -4.40 2.77
C GLY A 51 -7.45 -5.47 1.72
N GLU A 52 -8.49 -6.17 1.34
CA GLU A 52 -8.43 -7.24 0.36
C GLU A 52 -8.01 -6.70 -1.01
N ILE A 53 -7.10 -7.40 -1.68
CA ILE A 53 -6.39 -6.91 -2.88
C ILE A 53 -7.34 -6.48 -4.00
N LEU A 54 -8.33 -7.32 -4.35
CA LEU A 54 -9.27 -6.95 -5.41
C LEU A 54 -10.08 -5.73 -5.00
N VAL A 55 -10.62 -5.74 -3.79
CA VAL A 55 -11.44 -4.63 -3.28
C VAL A 55 -10.61 -3.35 -3.12
N LYS A 56 -9.35 -3.47 -2.68
CA LYS A 56 -8.44 -2.31 -2.53
C LYS A 56 -8.15 -1.60 -3.85
N TYR A 57 -7.90 -2.35 -4.93
CA TYR A 57 -7.40 -1.76 -6.18
C TYR A 57 -8.43 -1.65 -7.31
N GLN A 58 -9.58 -2.32 -7.22
CA GLN A 58 -10.60 -2.29 -8.25
C GLN A 58 -11.72 -1.29 -7.89
N PRO A 59 -11.83 -0.15 -8.58
CA PRO A 59 -12.81 0.89 -8.24
C PRO A 59 -14.26 0.38 -8.26
N ASP A 60 -14.62 -0.46 -9.22
CA ASP A 60 -15.97 -1.04 -9.29
C ASP A 60 -16.27 -2.00 -8.13
N ALA A 61 -15.24 -2.62 -7.52
CA ALA A 61 -15.40 -3.51 -6.38
C ALA A 61 -15.51 -2.76 -5.04
N ASN A 62 -15.06 -1.50 -4.98
CA ASN A 62 -15.06 -0.68 -3.76
C ASN A 62 -15.91 0.59 -3.87
N ASN A 63 -16.83 0.64 -4.85
CA ASN A 63 -17.72 1.79 -5.10
C ASN A 63 -16.92 3.12 -5.18
N HIS A 64 -15.77 3.09 -5.88
CA HIS A 64 -14.91 4.25 -6.11
C HIS A 64 -14.49 4.94 -4.80
N VAL A 65 -14.03 4.17 -3.82
CA VAL A 65 -13.68 4.68 -2.47
C VAL A 65 -12.69 5.85 -2.51
N VAL A 66 -11.74 5.87 -3.44
CA VAL A 66 -10.79 6.98 -3.61
C VAL A 66 -11.53 8.26 -3.99
N ASP A 67 -12.41 8.20 -5.00
CA ASP A 67 -13.21 9.36 -5.43
C ASP A 67 -14.13 9.85 -4.29
N VAL A 68 -14.67 8.92 -3.49
CA VAL A 68 -15.47 9.26 -2.30
C VAL A 68 -14.63 10.03 -1.28
N ILE A 69 -13.42 9.57 -0.96
CA ILE A 69 -12.50 10.25 -0.02
C ILE A 69 -12.15 11.65 -0.55
N GLU A 70 -11.77 11.76 -1.81
CA GLU A 70 -11.39 13.03 -2.43
C GLU A 70 -12.56 14.02 -2.51
N SER A 71 -13.80 13.51 -2.71
CA SER A 71 -15.02 14.33 -2.68
C SER A 71 -15.33 14.95 -1.30
N GLN A 72 -14.75 14.41 -0.23
CA GLN A 72 -14.83 14.94 1.14
C GLN A 72 -13.64 15.88 1.48
N ASP A 73 -12.97 16.39 0.48
CA ASP A 73 -11.81 17.29 0.62
C ASP A 73 -10.61 16.66 1.37
N CYS A 74 -10.44 15.34 1.25
CA CYS A 74 -9.34 14.56 1.80
C CYS A 74 -8.35 14.08 0.72
N GLU A 75 -7.17 13.61 1.14
CA GLU A 75 -6.17 12.97 0.28
C GLU A 75 -6.22 11.45 0.50
N ALA A 76 -6.57 10.69 -0.53
CA ALA A 76 -6.53 9.23 -0.48
C ALA A 76 -5.10 8.70 -0.61
N VAL A 77 -4.73 7.75 0.26
CA VAL A 77 -3.42 7.09 0.25
C VAL A 77 -3.62 5.59 0.13
N VAL A 78 -3.19 5.00 -0.97
CA VAL A 78 -3.32 3.57 -1.23
C VAL A 78 -1.93 2.95 -1.32
N PRO A 79 -1.51 2.10 -0.36
CA PRO A 79 -0.23 1.40 -0.42
C PRO A 79 -0.08 0.57 -1.69
N GLY A 80 1.16 0.37 -2.14
CA GLY A 80 1.47 -0.37 -3.37
C GLY A 80 1.14 -1.86 -3.30
N ILE A 81 1.08 -2.52 -4.45
CA ILE A 81 0.84 -3.98 -4.54
C ILE A 81 2.14 -4.79 -4.41
N MET A 82 3.28 -4.15 -4.56
CA MET A 82 4.56 -4.86 -4.61
C MET A 82 4.91 -5.51 -3.28
N GLU A 83 4.54 -4.92 -2.15
CA GLU A 83 4.74 -5.44 -0.80
C GLU A 83 4.05 -6.79 -0.67
N PHE A 84 2.80 -6.89 -1.10
CA PHE A 84 2.06 -8.16 -1.09
C PHE A 84 2.74 -9.24 -1.95
N MET A 85 3.17 -8.90 -3.16
CA MET A 85 3.83 -9.84 -4.06
C MET A 85 5.20 -10.31 -3.54
N THR A 86 5.81 -9.57 -2.64
CA THR A 86 7.16 -9.83 -2.14
C THR A 86 7.24 -10.40 -0.72
N THR A 87 6.12 -10.61 -0.03
CA THR A 87 6.10 -11.12 1.35
C THR A 87 6.75 -12.49 1.52
N ARG A 88 6.50 -13.41 0.57
CA ARG A 88 6.88 -14.83 0.70
C ARG A 88 8.36 -15.08 1.05
N PRO A 89 9.34 -14.45 0.41
CA PRO A 89 10.75 -14.64 0.75
C PRO A 89 11.15 -14.18 2.16
N TYR A 90 10.38 -13.31 2.78
CA TYR A 90 10.72 -12.73 4.10
C TYR A 90 10.14 -13.51 5.29
N ILE A 91 9.19 -14.39 5.06
CA ILE A 91 8.58 -15.23 6.11
C ILE A 91 9.19 -16.64 6.18
N THR A 92 10.14 -16.96 5.32
CA THR A 92 10.72 -18.32 5.22
C THR A 92 11.48 -18.72 6.45
N ASP A 93 12.22 -17.81 7.09
CA ASP A 93 12.98 -18.11 8.30
C ASP A 93 12.04 -18.38 9.48
N TRP A 94 10.90 -17.66 9.54
CA TRP A 94 9.85 -17.93 10.51
C TRP A 94 9.20 -19.31 10.27
N ASN A 95 8.88 -19.63 9.02
CA ASN A 95 8.29 -20.93 8.64
C ASN A 95 9.24 -22.10 8.97
N GLU A 96 10.53 -21.93 8.71
CA GLU A 96 11.53 -22.93 9.10
C GLU A 96 11.56 -23.15 10.60
N LYS A 97 11.63 -22.04 11.36
CA LYS A 97 11.77 -22.08 12.82
C LYS A 97 10.56 -22.70 13.51
N TYR A 98 9.35 -22.39 13.06
CA TYR A 98 8.12 -22.74 13.79
C TYR A 98 7.29 -23.84 13.11
N LEU A 99 7.44 -24.02 11.81
CA LEU A 99 6.66 -25.00 11.04
C LEU A 99 7.52 -26.12 10.40
N GLY A 100 8.84 -25.98 10.43
CA GLY A 100 9.74 -26.91 9.71
C GLY A 100 9.56 -26.88 8.17
N THR A 101 8.98 -25.83 7.62
CA THR A 101 8.59 -25.74 6.19
C THR A 101 9.19 -24.52 5.49
N GLY A 102 10.37 -24.08 5.91
CA GLY A 102 11.04 -22.88 5.39
C GLY A 102 11.44 -22.96 3.89
N GLY A 103 11.57 -24.17 3.37
CA GLY A 103 11.93 -24.40 1.97
C GLY A 103 13.40 -24.12 1.65
N ASN A 104 13.71 -23.81 0.39
CA ASN A 104 15.08 -23.60 -0.07
C ASN A 104 15.58 -22.20 0.26
N LYS A 105 16.40 -22.07 1.32
CA LYS A 105 16.95 -20.77 1.79
C LYS A 105 17.75 -20.04 0.71
N THR A 106 18.52 -20.77 -0.10
CA THR A 106 19.32 -20.17 -1.18
C THR A 106 18.43 -19.56 -2.26
N LEU A 107 17.36 -20.27 -2.63
CA LEU A 107 16.38 -19.78 -3.60
C LEU A 107 15.70 -18.50 -3.09
N TYR A 108 15.26 -18.48 -1.85
CA TYR A 108 14.60 -17.31 -1.28
C TYR A 108 15.55 -16.13 -1.07
N ALA A 109 16.82 -16.39 -0.73
CA ALA A 109 17.85 -15.35 -0.70
C ALA A 109 18.09 -14.75 -2.08
N LEU A 110 18.14 -15.57 -3.13
CA LEU A 110 18.23 -15.10 -4.51
C LEU A 110 16.99 -14.30 -4.93
N MET A 111 15.79 -14.75 -4.54
CA MET A 111 14.55 -14.00 -4.79
C MET A 111 14.58 -12.63 -4.12
N ARG A 112 14.93 -12.54 -2.83
CA ARG A 112 15.09 -11.25 -2.13
C ARG A 112 16.06 -10.34 -2.86
N TRP A 113 17.25 -10.85 -3.14
CA TRP A 113 18.26 -10.08 -3.89
C TRP A 113 17.75 -9.57 -5.23
N SER A 114 17.06 -10.42 -6.01
CA SER A 114 16.52 -10.03 -7.31
C SER A 114 15.41 -8.97 -7.21
N LEU A 115 14.53 -9.07 -6.21
CA LEU A 115 13.47 -8.11 -5.94
C LEU A 115 14.05 -6.76 -5.51
N ASP A 116 15.01 -6.78 -4.58
CA ASP A 116 15.71 -5.56 -4.14
C ASP A 116 16.44 -4.90 -5.31
N ARG A 117 17.10 -5.71 -6.15
CA ARG A 117 17.81 -5.21 -7.34
C ARG A 117 16.85 -4.63 -8.39
N TYR A 118 15.66 -5.21 -8.52
CA TYR A 118 14.61 -4.71 -9.42
C TYR A 118 14.02 -3.39 -8.90
N ASN A 119 13.77 -3.28 -7.59
CA ASN A 119 13.17 -2.09 -6.98
C ASN A 119 14.17 -0.95 -6.77
N ALA A 120 15.48 -1.22 -6.72
CA ALA A 120 16.51 -0.22 -6.45
C ALA A 120 16.44 1.03 -7.36
N PRO A 121 16.21 0.94 -8.69
CA PRO A 121 16.16 2.11 -9.56
C PRO A 121 15.00 3.07 -9.25
N ILE A 122 13.81 2.53 -8.93
CA ILE A 122 12.66 3.38 -8.59
C ILE A 122 12.84 4.03 -7.22
N LYS A 123 13.33 3.26 -6.23
CA LYS A 123 13.67 3.79 -4.90
C LYS A 123 14.73 4.91 -4.98
N ALA A 124 15.78 4.70 -5.78
CA ALA A 124 16.79 5.73 -6.01
C ALA A 124 16.22 6.97 -6.71
N ALA A 125 15.29 6.80 -7.65
CA ALA A 125 14.62 7.91 -8.31
C ALA A 125 13.74 8.70 -7.33
N ILE A 126 12.94 8.02 -6.51
CA ILE A 126 12.09 8.64 -5.48
C ILE A 126 12.95 9.42 -4.47
N ALA A 127 14.09 8.88 -4.05
CA ALA A 127 15.01 9.55 -3.14
C ALA A 127 15.57 10.88 -3.69
N THR A 128 15.57 11.06 -5.01
CA THR A 128 15.97 12.32 -5.66
C THR A 128 14.83 13.32 -5.86
N SER A 129 13.59 12.93 -5.54
CA SER A 129 12.45 13.84 -5.58
C SER A 129 12.57 14.90 -4.46
N HIS A 130 11.95 16.06 -4.65
CA HIS A 130 11.99 17.17 -3.69
C HIS A 130 11.01 16.96 -2.51
N GLY A 131 10.89 15.71 -2.03
CA GLY A 131 10.05 15.36 -0.87
C GLY A 131 8.55 15.21 -1.17
N LYS A 132 8.15 15.25 -2.44
CA LYS A 132 6.76 15.01 -2.85
C LYS A 132 6.33 13.55 -2.66
N PHE A 133 7.27 12.63 -2.78
CA PHE A 133 7.03 11.19 -2.69
C PHE A 133 7.72 10.63 -1.46
N LYS A 134 7.02 9.83 -0.69
CA LYS A 134 7.63 9.00 0.35
C LYS A 134 7.99 7.64 -0.25
N GLN A 135 9.04 7.05 0.27
CA GLN A 135 9.33 5.64 0.03
C GLN A 135 8.50 4.80 1.00
N ASP A 136 8.01 3.68 0.50
CA ASP A 136 7.44 2.64 1.36
C ASP A 136 8.55 2.03 2.22
N ASP A 137 8.20 1.60 3.43
CA ASP A 137 9.15 0.99 4.33
C ASP A 137 9.69 -0.33 3.75
N PRO A 138 10.95 -0.66 4.00
CA PRO A 138 11.49 -1.92 3.53
C PRO A 138 10.79 -3.09 4.23
N MET A 139 10.62 -4.21 3.52
CA MET A 139 9.90 -5.39 4.01
C MET A 139 10.35 -5.88 5.41
N PRO A 140 11.64 -5.86 5.79
CA PRO A 140 12.04 -6.20 7.16
C PRO A 140 11.40 -5.32 8.24
N GLU A 141 11.28 -4.02 7.99
CA GLU A 141 10.62 -3.09 8.91
C GLU A 141 9.12 -3.36 9.01
N LEU A 142 8.45 -3.67 7.88
CA LEU A 142 7.05 -4.09 7.89
C LEU A 142 6.82 -5.37 8.70
N VAL A 143 7.77 -6.33 8.63
CA VAL A 143 7.75 -7.55 9.46
C VAL A 143 7.84 -7.20 10.95
N GLU A 144 8.76 -6.31 11.33
CA GLU A 144 8.92 -5.86 12.71
C GLU A 144 7.67 -5.14 13.23
N LYS A 145 7.14 -4.20 12.46
CA LYS A 145 5.88 -3.49 12.80
C LYS A 145 4.72 -4.46 13.00
N ALA A 146 4.51 -5.39 12.07
CA ALA A 146 3.46 -6.38 12.22
C ALA A 146 3.62 -7.23 13.47
N ALA A 147 4.86 -7.62 13.81
CA ALA A 147 5.16 -8.47 14.96
C ALA A 147 4.79 -7.83 16.31
N GLU A 148 4.72 -6.51 16.38
CA GLU A 148 4.24 -5.79 17.58
C GLU A 148 2.75 -6.03 17.85
N VAL A 149 1.97 -6.27 16.80
CA VAL A 149 0.51 -6.38 16.88
C VAL A 149 0.03 -7.80 16.66
N THR A 150 0.54 -8.50 15.67
CA THR A 150 0.11 -9.85 15.29
C THR A 150 1.32 -10.74 14.98
N SER A 151 1.08 -12.06 14.92
CA SER A 151 2.14 -12.96 14.47
C SER A 151 2.28 -12.94 12.95
N ILE A 152 3.52 -12.85 12.46
CA ILE A 152 3.82 -13.02 11.03
C ILE A 152 3.52 -14.45 10.53
N GLY A 153 3.17 -15.37 11.42
CA GLY A 153 2.64 -16.68 11.08
C GLY A 153 1.21 -16.66 10.54
N VAL A 154 0.48 -15.55 10.65
CA VAL A 154 -0.83 -15.37 10.01
C VAL A 154 -0.59 -14.96 8.57
N GLN A 155 -0.50 -15.92 7.66
CA GLN A 155 0.01 -15.77 6.29
C GLN A 155 -1.06 -15.99 5.20
N ALA A 156 -2.31 -16.26 5.59
CA ALA A 156 -3.39 -16.46 4.61
C ALA A 156 -3.82 -15.12 4.01
N GLY A 157 -3.89 -15.06 2.67
CA GLY A 157 -4.18 -13.82 1.95
C GLY A 157 -3.17 -12.72 2.26
N GLU A 158 -3.63 -11.53 2.57
CA GLU A 158 -2.81 -10.39 3.00
C GLU A 158 -2.13 -10.67 4.34
N GLY A 159 -2.82 -11.41 5.20
CA GLY A 159 -2.29 -11.88 6.47
C GLY A 159 -1.72 -10.74 7.33
N TRP A 160 -0.54 -10.97 7.89
CA TRP A 160 0.17 -10.01 8.74
C TRP A 160 0.51 -8.68 8.03
N LEU A 161 0.66 -8.72 6.68
CA LEU A 161 0.98 -7.51 5.91
C LEU A 161 -0.11 -6.44 6.04
N LEU A 162 -1.38 -6.84 6.07
CA LEU A 162 -2.48 -5.89 6.26
C LEU A 162 -2.33 -5.09 7.57
N THR A 163 -1.91 -5.75 8.65
CA THR A 163 -1.60 -5.08 9.91
C THR A 163 -0.40 -4.15 9.78
N ALA A 164 0.65 -4.57 9.07
CA ALA A 164 1.83 -3.75 8.82
C ALA A 164 1.51 -2.49 8.00
N GLU A 165 0.72 -2.61 6.93
CA GLU A 165 0.27 -1.48 6.11
C GLU A 165 -0.51 -0.43 6.93
N ILE A 166 -1.37 -0.89 7.86
CA ILE A 166 -2.09 0.03 8.76
C ILE A 166 -1.10 0.80 9.64
N LEU A 167 -0.14 0.12 10.24
CA LEU A 167 0.86 0.73 11.12
C LEU A 167 1.77 1.69 10.35
N GLU A 168 2.23 1.29 9.19
CA GLU A 168 3.04 2.14 8.31
C GLU A 168 2.31 3.45 7.95
N LEU A 169 1.04 3.36 7.56
CA LEU A 169 0.23 4.54 7.25
C LEU A 169 0.12 5.48 8.45
N ILE A 170 -0.16 4.95 9.64
CA ILE A 170 -0.27 5.74 10.87
C ILE A 170 1.05 6.46 11.17
N GLU A 171 2.17 5.77 11.13
CA GLU A 171 3.50 6.33 11.38
C GLU A 171 3.92 7.36 10.31
N GLN A 172 3.44 7.19 9.09
CA GLN A 172 3.63 8.15 8.02
C GLN A 172 2.70 9.38 8.11
N GLY A 173 1.95 9.53 9.22
CA GLY A 173 1.03 10.64 9.46
C GLY A 173 -0.28 10.53 8.70
N CYS A 174 -0.74 9.31 8.46
CA CYS A 174 -2.06 8.99 7.90
C CYS A 174 -2.85 8.12 8.88
N PRO A 175 -3.33 8.68 10.01
CA PRO A 175 -3.97 7.92 11.07
C PRO A 175 -5.39 7.46 10.73
N ASN A 176 -6.03 8.07 9.73
CA ASN A 176 -7.35 7.68 9.27
C ASN A 176 -7.21 6.55 8.25
N VAL A 177 -7.69 5.35 8.54
CA VAL A 177 -7.51 4.17 7.68
C VAL A 177 -8.81 3.44 7.45
N ILE A 178 -9.14 3.22 6.18
CA ILE A 178 -10.24 2.37 5.73
C ILE A 178 -9.67 0.99 5.39
N CYS A 179 -10.17 -0.05 6.05
CA CYS A 179 -9.94 -1.43 5.68
C CYS A 179 -11.10 -1.89 4.79
N ALA A 180 -10.87 -1.89 3.47
CA ALA A 180 -11.86 -2.28 2.46
C ALA A 180 -11.82 -3.79 2.25
N GLN A 181 -12.96 -4.47 2.44
CA GLN A 181 -13.00 -5.92 2.46
C GLN A 181 -14.33 -6.48 1.95
N PRO A 182 -14.35 -7.69 1.38
CA PRO A 182 -15.59 -8.44 1.22
C PRO A 182 -16.06 -8.98 2.59
N PHE A 183 -17.36 -9.14 2.75
CA PHE A 183 -17.91 -9.76 3.95
C PHE A 183 -17.32 -11.16 4.17
N ALA A 184 -17.03 -11.48 5.43
CA ALA A 184 -16.42 -12.76 5.84
C ALA A 184 -15.06 -13.10 5.21
N CYS A 185 -14.33 -12.13 4.64
CA CYS A 185 -12.94 -12.33 4.25
C CYS A 185 -12.10 -12.62 5.50
N LEU A 186 -11.71 -13.88 5.70
CA LEU A 186 -11.03 -14.34 6.92
C LEU A 186 -9.77 -13.53 7.25
N PRO A 187 -8.80 -13.34 6.32
CA PRO A 187 -7.60 -12.56 6.60
C PRO A 187 -7.93 -11.14 7.07
N ASN A 188 -8.83 -10.45 6.38
CA ASN A 188 -9.20 -9.08 6.71
C ASN A 188 -9.92 -8.95 8.04
N HIS A 189 -10.71 -9.96 8.43
CA HIS A 189 -11.34 -9.98 9.75
C HIS A 189 -10.34 -10.27 10.88
N VAL A 190 -9.36 -11.15 10.65
CA VAL A 190 -8.37 -11.54 11.67
C VAL A 190 -7.28 -10.49 11.80
N THR A 191 -6.56 -10.16 10.72
CA THR A 191 -5.38 -9.27 10.73
C THR A 191 -5.69 -7.80 10.43
N GLY A 192 -6.89 -7.51 9.94
CA GLY A 192 -7.43 -6.17 9.85
C GLY A 192 -8.28 -5.85 11.08
N ARG A 193 -9.60 -6.03 10.97
CA ARG A 193 -10.59 -5.66 12.00
C ARG A 193 -10.29 -6.22 13.39
N GLY A 194 -9.81 -7.45 13.48
CA GLY A 194 -9.46 -8.09 14.76
C GLY A 194 -8.31 -7.39 15.49
N MET A 195 -7.42 -6.71 14.75
CA MET A 195 -6.26 -6.04 15.32
C MET A 195 -6.52 -4.57 15.70
N PHE A 196 -7.62 -3.96 15.26
CA PHE A 196 -7.90 -2.53 15.52
C PHE A 196 -7.85 -2.16 17.00
N GLY A 197 -8.33 -3.01 17.87
CA GLY A 197 -8.31 -2.76 19.31
C GLY A 197 -6.89 -2.70 19.88
N LYS A 198 -5.95 -3.52 19.36
CA LYS A 198 -4.55 -3.50 19.77
C LYS A 198 -3.82 -2.30 19.13
N ILE A 199 -4.06 -2.03 17.85
CA ILE A 199 -3.48 -0.87 17.15
C ILE A 199 -3.85 0.43 17.87
N ARG A 200 -5.13 0.65 18.21
CA ARG A 200 -5.57 1.85 18.93
C ARG A 200 -4.99 2.01 20.33
N ARG A 201 -4.60 0.92 20.98
CA ARG A 201 -3.88 0.99 22.27
C ARG A 201 -2.45 1.45 22.11
N LEU A 202 -1.78 1.08 21.01
CA LEU A 202 -0.42 1.49 20.69
C LEU A 202 -0.39 2.90 20.06
N HIS A 203 -1.39 3.20 19.25
CA HIS A 203 -1.54 4.46 18.52
C HIS A 203 -2.93 5.05 18.83
N PRO A 204 -3.09 5.83 19.92
CA PRO A 204 -4.39 6.37 20.33
C PRO A 204 -5.07 7.27 19.30
N ASP A 205 -4.29 7.90 18.43
CA ASP A 205 -4.78 8.75 17.35
C ASP A 205 -5.28 7.96 16.12
N ALA A 206 -5.13 6.63 16.13
CA ALA A 206 -5.55 5.79 15.02
C ALA A 206 -7.07 5.73 14.88
N ASN A 207 -7.57 6.25 13.79
CA ASN A 207 -8.98 6.27 13.41
C ASN A 207 -9.22 5.27 12.28
N ILE A 208 -9.53 4.01 12.63
CA ILE A 208 -9.58 2.91 11.69
C ILE A 208 -11.02 2.38 11.58
N VAL A 209 -11.50 2.18 10.36
CA VAL A 209 -12.81 1.60 10.08
C VAL A 209 -12.70 0.46 9.06
N SER A 210 -13.46 -0.63 9.26
CA SER A 210 -13.65 -1.65 8.23
C SER A 210 -14.92 -1.39 7.46
N ILE A 211 -14.88 -1.54 6.14
CA ILE A 211 -16.03 -1.38 5.26
C ILE A 211 -16.16 -2.63 4.41
N ASP A 212 -17.33 -3.27 4.50
CA ASP A 212 -17.64 -4.45 3.72
C ASP A 212 -18.23 -4.02 2.35
N TYR A 213 -17.60 -4.50 1.28
CA TYR A 213 -17.98 -4.23 -0.10
C TYR A 213 -18.50 -5.52 -0.75
N ASP A 214 -19.79 -5.74 -0.63
CA ASP A 214 -20.48 -6.88 -1.22
C ASP A 214 -21.62 -6.41 -2.12
N PRO A 215 -22.02 -7.20 -3.13
CA PRO A 215 -23.12 -6.83 -4.03
C PRO A 215 -24.44 -6.53 -3.32
N GLY A 216 -24.67 -7.13 -2.14
CA GLY A 216 -25.85 -6.89 -1.31
C GLY A 216 -25.67 -5.82 -0.23
N ALA A 217 -24.49 -5.26 -0.07
CA ALA A 217 -24.24 -4.25 0.95
C ALA A 217 -24.83 -2.88 0.56
N SER A 218 -25.33 -2.16 1.56
CA SER A 218 -25.90 -0.83 1.35
C SER A 218 -24.78 0.19 1.08
N GLN A 219 -24.72 0.70 -0.13
CA GLN A 219 -23.79 1.78 -0.50
C GLN A 219 -23.96 3.02 0.40
N ALA A 220 -25.18 3.35 0.80
CA ALA A 220 -25.44 4.43 1.72
C ALA A 220 -24.78 4.23 3.09
N ASN A 221 -24.80 2.98 3.61
CA ASN A 221 -24.12 2.65 4.86
C ASN A 221 -22.60 2.76 4.74
N GLN A 222 -22.02 2.29 3.63
CA GLN A 222 -20.59 2.42 3.33
C GLN A 222 -20.18 3.90 3.31
N LEU A 223 -20.90 4.72 2.55
CA LEU A 223 -20.67 6.15 2.45
C LEU A 223 -20.79 6.87 3.82
N ASN A 224 -21.82 6.54 4.59
CA ASN A 224 -22.01 7.11 5.92
C ASN A 224 -20.85 6.76 6.87
N ARG A 225 -20.33 5.53 6.82
CA ARG A 225 -19.17 5.12 7.63
C ARG A 225 -17.91 5.88 7.26
N ILE A 226 -17.68 6.12 5.98
CA ILE A 226 -16.55 6.95 5.49
C ILE A 226 -16.71 8.38 6.02
N LYS A 227 -17.89 8.98 5.83
CA LYS A 227 -18.17 10.36 6.28
C LYS A 227 -18.08 10.56 7.79
N LEU A 228 -18.44 9.53 8.57
CA LEU A 228 -18.33 9.58 10.04
C LEU A 228 -16.89 9.41 10.52
N MET A 229 -16.02 8.81 9.72
CA MET A 229 -14.61 8.66 10.04
C MET A 229 -13.82 9.93 9.74
N ILE A 230 -14.15 10.63 8.64
CA ILE A 230 -13.51 11.89 8.22
C ILE A 230 -14.05 13.05 9.04
#